data_bacb4f1ad4c05cb889b979990696064c
#
_entry.id   bacb4f1ad4c05cb889b979990696064c
#
_cell.length_a   1.000
_cell.length_b   1.000
_cell.length_c   1.000
_cell.angle_alpha   90.00
_cell.angle_beta   90.00
_cell.angle_gamma   90.00
#
_symmetry.space_group_name_H-M   'P 1'
#
loop_
_entity.id
_entity.type
_entity.pdbx_description
1 polymer ?
#
loop_
_entity_poly.entity_id
_entity_poly.type
_entity_poly.pdbx_seq_one_letter_code
_entity_poly.pdbx_strand_id
1 'polypeptide(L)'
;MGYGLPWRVIGASVSRPAADVANQILTTSRACAALLGIADPRSDDVDVRDLRGPGFGVASAEDRVSADLARRHEGLLLDDYYGAKAMTLFRTVLAAEAPTPAIFWHTGGIVAALAALLRGAPA
;
A
#
# COMPACT_ATOMS: atom_id res chain seq x y z
N MET A 1 6.63 16.86 -2.79
CA MET A 1 5.53 16.46 -3.68
C MET A 1 5.25 17.57 -4.67
N GLY A 2 5.01 17.21 -5.93
CA GLY A 2 5.09 18.13 -7.06
C GLY A 2 4.18 19.36 -7.04
N TYR A 3 3.13 19.39 -6.24
CA TYR A 3 2.21 20.55 -6.12
C TYR A 3 2.23 21.21 -4.75
N GLY A 4 3.25 20.94 -3.91
CA GLY A 4 3.36 21.53 -2.58
C GLY A 4 2.25 21.09 -1.61
N LEU A 5 1.59 19.97 -1.90
CA LEU A 5 0.57 19.43 -0.99
C LEU A 5 1.24 18.87 0.27
N PRO A 6 0.69 19.16 1.46
CA PRO A 6 1.26 18.73 2.74
C PRO A 6 0.99 17.24 3.04
N TRP A 7 0.83 16.41 2.01
CA TRP A 7 0.52 15.00 2.16
C TRP A 7 1.80 14.17 2.22
N ARG A 8 1.83 13.23 3.14
CA ARG A 8 2.79 12.15 3.15
C ARG A 8 2.14 10.93 2.47
N VAL A 9 2.82 10.38 1.47
CA VAL A 9 2.38 9.16 0.78
C VAL A 9 3.31 8.03 1.20
N ILE A 10 2.74 6.94 1.71
CA ILE A 10 3.49 5.76 2.14
C ILE A 10 3.12 4.61 1.21
N GLY A 11 4.11 4.05 0.53
CA GLY A 11 3.95 2.89 -0.35
C GLY A 11 4.25 1.57 0.37
N ALA A 12 3.46 0.53 0.07
CA ALA A 12 3.71 -0.83 0.53
C ALA A 12 4.39 -1.63 -0.58
N SER A 13 5.65 -2.04 -0.39
CA SER A 13 6.29 -2.98 -1.31
C SER A 13 6.02 -4.41 -0.88
N VAL A 14 5.31 -5.18 -1.71
CA VAL A 14 4.85 -6.54 -1.38
C VAL A 14 5.56 -7.64 -2.15
N SER A 15 6.34 -7.31 -3.18
CA SER A 15 7.02 -8.29 -4.06
C SER A 15 8.52 -8.07 -4.21
N ARG A 16 9.00 -6.84 -4.05
CA ARG A 16 10.40 -6.45 -4.24
C ARG A 16 10.97 -5.77 -3.00
N PRO A 17 12.31 -5.69 -2.84
CA PRO A 17 12.91 -4.87 -1.80
C PRO A 17 12.40 -3.42 -1.87
N ALA A 18 12.11 -2.81 -0.71
CA ALA A 18 11.58 -1.45 -0.65
C ALA A 18 12.50 -0.43 -1.33
N ALA A 19 13.81 -0.59 -1.21
CA ALA A 19 14.80 0.28 -1.85
C ALA A 19 14.71 0.26 -3.39
N ASP A 20 14.49 -0.91 -3.99
CA ASP A 20 14.36 -1.03 -5.45
C ASP A 20 13.09 -0.33 -5.95
N VAL A 21 12.00 -0.49 -5.19
CA VAL A 21 10.72 0.16 -5.51
C VAL A 21 10.84 1.67 -5.34
N ALA A 22 11.49 2.15 -4.26
CA ALA A 22 11.71 3.56 -4.02
C ALA A 22 12.54 4.21 -5.14
N ASN A 23 13.61 3.55 -5.60
CA ASN A 23 14.41 4.01 -6.72
C ASN A 23 13.62 4.09 -8.03
N GLN A 24 12.77 3.09 -8.29
CA GLN A 24 11.92 3.10 -9.47
C GLN A 24 10.87 4.22 -9.41
N ILE A 25 10.23 4.42 -8.26
CA ILE A 25 9.29 5.51 -8.04
C ILE A 25 9.98 6.85 -8.30
N LEU A 26 11.15 7.07 -7.71
CA LEU A 26 11.89 8.31 -7.86
C LEU A 26 12.24 8.59 -9.32
N THR A 27 12.72 7.58 -10.04
CA THR A 27 13.05 7.68 -11.48
C THR A 27 11.82 8.06 -12.30
N THR A 28 10.69 7.37 -12.08
CA THR A 28 9.44 7.62 -12.79
C THR A 28 8.88 9.01 -12.45
N SER A 29 8.93 9.40 -11.17
CA SER A 29 8.44 10.69 -10.71
C SER A 29 9.23 11.86 -11.29
N ARG A 30 10.56 11.72 -11.45
CA ARG A 30 11.39 12.73 -12.12
C ARG A 30 11.03 12.88 -13.59
N ALA A 31 10.81 11.78 -14.29
CA ALA A 31 10.35 11.83 -15.67
C ALA A 31 8.98 12.54 -15.80
N CYS A 32 8.05 12.25 -14.89
CA CYS A 32 6.76 12.94 -14.83
C CYS A 32 6.92 14.42 -14.50
N ALA A 33 7.79 14.78 -13.53
CA ALA A 33 8.05 16.17 -13.17
C ALA A 33 8.58 16.98 -14.36
N ALA A 34 9.50 16.41 -15.12
CA ALA A 34 10.03 17.03 -16.34
C ALA A 34 8.92 17.29 -17.39
N LEU A 35 8.00 16.33 -17.58
CA LEU A 35 6.88 16.50 -18.51
C LEU A 35 5.88 17.58 -18.05
N LEU A 36 5.71 17.73 -16.74
CA LEU A 36 4.78 18.68 -16.14
C LEU A 36 5.41 20.07 -15.89
N GLY A 37 6.72 20.22 -16.09
CA GLY A 37 7.41 21.47 -15.80
C GLY A 37 7.44 21.86 -14.33
N ILE A 38 7.44 20.86 -13.43
CA ILE A 38 7.48 21.07 -11.98
C ILE A 38 8.83 20.62 -11.40
N ALA A 39 9.10 21.02 -10.14
CA ALA A 39 10.35 20.69 -9.48
C ALA A 39 10.53 19.16 -9.32
N ASP A 40 11.77 18.70 -9.47
CA ASP A 40 12.14 17.30 -9.28
C ASP A 40 11.86 16.84 -7.85
N PRO A 41 11.26 15.65 -7.68
CA PRO A 41 11.09 15.04 -6.36
C PRO A 41 12.44 14.63 -5.79
N ARG A 42 12.57 14.77 -4.47
CA ARG A 42 13.75 14.35 -3.72
C ARG A 42 13.58 12.90 -3.25
N SER A 43 14.70 12.25 -2.92
CA SER A 43 14.68 10.90 -2.33
C SER A 43 13.84 10.84 -1.04
N ASP A 44 13.87 11.89 -0.24
CA ASP A 44 13.15 12.00 1.03
C ASP A 44 11.62 12.14 0.85
N ASP A 45 11.16 12.43 -0.36
CA ASP A 45 9.74 12.49 -0.71
C ASP A 45 9.13 11.08 -0.95
N VAL A 46 9.97 10.03 -0.99
CA VAL A 46 9.56 8.66 -1.31
C VAL A 46 9.68 7.78 -0.07
N ASP A 47 8.55 7.48 0.57
CA ASP A 47 8.47 6.56 1.72
C ASP A 47 7.89 5.22 1.25
N VAL A 48 8.71 4.18 1.19
CA VAL A 48 8.30 2.82 0.83
C VAL A 48 8.66 1.86 1.95
N ARG A 49 7.68 1.09 2.41
CA ARG A 49 7.85 0.10 3.46
C ARG A 49 7.86 -1.32 2.88
N ASP A 50 8.72 -2.17 3.44
CA ASP A 50 8.83 -3.56 3.04
C ASP A 50 7.73 -4.40 3.71
N LEU A 51 6.75 -4.83 2.94
CA LEU A 51 5.62 -5.66 3.35
C LEU A 51 5.60 -7.02 2.63
N ARG A 52 6.75 -7.50 2.18
CA ARG A 52 6.85 -8.80 1.51
C ARG A 52 6.39 -9.95 2.42
N GLY A 53 6.69 -9.87 3.72
CA GLY A 53 6.28 -10.89 4.70
C GLY A 53 6.73 -12.29 4.29
N PRO A 54 5.83 -13.30 4.32
CA PRO A 54 6.15 -14.67 3.92
C PRO A 54 6.48 -14.84 2.43
N GLY A 55 6.12 -13.84 1.60
CA GLY A 55 6.36 -13.85 0.17
C GLY A 55 5.22 -13.21 -0.63
N PHE A 56 5.45 -13.07 -1.93
CA PHE A 56 4.41 -12.54 -2.83
C PHE A 56 3.23 -13.50 -2.92
N GLY A 57 2.01 -12.95 -2.80
CA GLY A 57 0.77 -13.73 -2.86
C GLY A 57 0.47 -14.55 -1.60
N VAL A 58 1.28 -14.41 -0.54
CA VAL A 58 1.08 -15.10 0.73
C VAL A 58 0.79 -14.07 1.83
N ALA A 59 -0.45 -14.05 2.32
CA ALA A 59 -0.84 -13.24 3.44
C ALA A 59 -0.31 -13.83 4.76
N SER A 60 0.27 -13.00 5.62
CA SER A 60 0.58 -13.37 7.00
C SER A 60 -0.70 -13.50 7.84
N ALA A 61 -0.58 -13.97 9.07
CA ALA A 61 -1.71 -13.99 10.00
C ALA A 61 -2.23 -12.56 10.27
N GLU A 62 -1.34 -11.59 10.37
CA GLU A 62 -1.67 -10.19 10.61
C GLU A 62 -2.36 -9.55 9.39
N ASP A 63 -1.93 -9.91 8.17
CA ASP A 63 -2.60 -9.46 6.94
C ASP A 63 -4.04 -9.96 6.88
N ARG A 64 -4.28 -11.23 7.26
CA ARG A 64 -5.63 -11.80 7.31
C ARG A 64 -6.52 -11.12 8.36
N VAL A 65 -5.97 -10.81 9.54
CA VAL A 65 -6.68 -10.03 10.56
C VAL A 65 -7.03 -8.65 10.02
N SER A 66 -6.11 -8.00 9.32
CA SER A 66 -6.34 -6.67 8.73
C SER A 66 -7.41 -6.70 7.64
N ALA A 67 -7.39 -7.72 6.77
CA ALA A 67 -8.40 -7.90 5.74
C ALA A 67 -9.78 -8.21 6.33
N ASP A 68 -9.85 -9.06 7.38
CA ASP A 68 -11.11 -9.39 8.04
C ASP A 68 -11.73 -8.18 8.75
N LEU A 69 -10.92 -7.36 9.41
CA LEU A 69 -11.39 -6.10 10.01
C LEU A 69 -11.95 -5.14 8.94
N ALA A 70 -11.24 -4.96 7.83
CA ALA A 70 -11.70 -4.13 6.72
C ALA A 70 -13.04 -4.64 6.15
N ARG A 71 -13.17 -5.95 5.99
CA ARG A 71 -14.39 -6.59 5.51
C ARG A 71 -15.57 -6.38 6.47
N ARG A 72 -15.34 -6.59 7.78
CA ARG A 72 -16.43 -6.53 8.78
C ARG A 72 -16.89 -5.12 9.07
N HIS A 73 -15.99 -4.15 9.09
CA HIS A 73 -16.29 -2.78 9.51
C HIS A 73 -16.57 -1.84 8.35
N GLU A 74 -15.93 -2.07 7.20
CA GLU A 74 -15.99 -1.15 6.05
C GLU A 74 -16.58 -1.81 4.80
N GLY A 75 -16.88 -3.11 4.84
CA GLY A 75 -17.35 -3.84 3.65
C GLY A 75 -16.29 -3.99 2.55
N LEU A 76 -15.00 -3.75 2.86
CA LEU A 76 -13.92 -3.83 1.89
C LEU A 76 -13.42 -5.26 1.73
N LEU A 77 -13.38 -5.74 0.50
CA LEU A 77 -12.77 -7.02 0.13
C LEU A 77 -11.33 -6.77 -0.33
N LEU A 78 -10.37 -7.30 0.42
CA LEU A 78 -8.94 -7.15 0.16
C LEU A 78 -8.34 -8.50 -0.22
N ASP A 79 -7.50 -8.48 -1.26
CA ASP A 79 -6.77 -9.66 -1.73
C ASP A 79 -5.49 -9.91 -0.89
N ASP A 80 -5.01 -11.15 -0.91
CA ASP A 80 -3.80 -11.58 -0.19
C ASP A 80 -2.50 -11.09 -0.84
N TYR A 81 -2.55 -10.62 -2.08
CA TYR A 81 -1.36 -10.20 -2.84
C TYR A 81 -0.91 -8.79 -2.46
N TYR A 82 -1.87 -7.86 -2.39
CA TYR A 82 -1.61 -6.42 -2.22
C TYR A 82 -2.45 -5.80 -1.10
N GLY A 83 -3.78 -5.96 -1.18
CA GLY A 83 -4.73 -5.23 -0.36
C GLY A 83 -4.59 -5.51 1.13
N ALA A 84 -4.50 -6.78 1.53
CA ALA A 84 -4.36 -7.18 2.92
C ALA A 84 -3.06 -6.64 3.54
N LYS A 85 -1.93 -6.77 2.81
CA LYS A 85 -0.62 -6.27 3.27
C LYS A 85 -0.59 -4.74 3.40
N ALA A 86 -1.17 -4.03 2.43
CA ALA A 86 -1.28 -2.58 2.49
C ALA A 86 -2.17 -2.12 3.66
N MET A 87 -3.25 -2.86 3.98
CA MET A 87 -4.12 -2.58 5.13
C MET A 87 -3.38 -2.82 6.45
N THR A 88 -2.52 -3.84 6.53
CA THR A 88 -1.64 -4.06 7.68
C THR A 88 -0.73 -2.86 7.92
N LEU A 89 -0.09 -2.35 6.86
CA LEU A 89 0.72 -1.14 6.95
C LEU A 89 -0.11 0.07 7.42
N PHE A 90 -1.27 0.28 6.81
CA PHE A 90 -2.17 1.39 7.16
C PHE A 90 -2.53 1.38 8.65
N ARG A 91 -2.93 0.23 9.18
CA ARG A 91 -3.23 0.05 10.61
C ARG A 91 -2.00 0.30 11.51
N THR A 92 -0.84 -0.20 11.11
CA THR A 92 0.41 -0.01 11.85
C THR A 92 0.79 1.47 11.94
N VAL A 93 0.67 2.20 10.83
CA VAL A 93 0.95 3.64 10.79
C VAL A 93 -0.04 4.41 11.68
N LEU A 94 -1.33 4.10 11.58
CA LEU A 94 -2.35 4.75 12.43
C LEU A 94 -2.14 4.50 13.92
N ALA A 95 -1.65 3.32 14.29
CA ALA A 95 -1.39 2.99 15.70
C ALA A 95 -0.13 3.68 16.24
N ALA A 96 0.84 3.97 15.39
CA ALA A 96 2.12 4.56 15.78
C ALA A 96 2.13 6.10 15.76
N GLU A 97 1.29 6.70 14.96
CA GLU A 97 1.26 8.15 14.75
C GLU A 97 0.04 8.76 15.46
N ALA A 98 0.17 10.02 15.94
CA ALA A 98 -0.94 10.75 16.54
C ALA A 98 -2.13 10.85 15.55
N PRO A 99 -3.37 11.01 16.02
CA PRO A 99 -4.55 11.01 15.18
C PRO A 99 -4.46 12.10 14.10
N THR A 100 -4.06 11.71 12.93
CA THR A 100 -3.96 12.54 11.73
C THR A 100 -4.92 11.95 10.70
N PRO A 101 -5.68 12.75 9.95
CA PRO A 101 -6.49 12.24 8.87
C PRO A 101 -5.66 11.40 7.91
N ALA A 102 -6.06 10.15 7.67
CA ALA A 102 -5.36 9.24 6.80
C ALA A 102 -6.31 8.62 5.77
N ILE A 103 -5.82 8.36 4.57
CA ILE A 103 -6.58 7.77 3.49
C ILE A 103 -5.92 6.45 3.10
N PHE A 104 -6.69 5.38 3.13
CA PHE A 104 -6.30 4.11 2.51
C PHE A 104 -6.68 4.16 1.02
N TRP A 105 -5.68 4.18 0.14
CA TRP A 105 -5.93 4.20 -1.29
C TRP A 105 -6.06 2.77 -1.82
N HIS A 106 -7.29 2.32 -2.00
CA HIS A 106 -7.60 1.00 -2.54
C HIS A 106 -7.40 0.97 -4.06
N THR A 107 -6.33 0.32 -4.53
CA THR A 107 -5.93 0.32 -5.94
C THR A 107 -6.46 -0.86 -6.76
N GLY A 108 -7.26 -1.76 -6.16
CA GLY A 108 -7.84 -2.92 -6.85
C GLY A 108 -7.72 -4.21 -6.04
N GLY A 109 -7.75 -5.36 -6.74
CA GLY A 109 -7.66 -6.68 -6.10
C GLY A 109 -9.02 -7.33 -5.78
N ILE A 110 -10.13 -6.64 -5.94
CA ILE A 110 -11.48 -7.15 -5.63
C ILE A 110 -11.79 -8.47 -6.36
N VAL A 111 -11.39 -8.60 -7.62
CA VAL A 111 -11.62 -9.82 -8.40
C VAL A 111 -10.90 -11.02 -7.79
N ALA A 112 -9.66 -10.85 -7.35
CA ALA A 112 -8.88 -11.89 -6.70
C ALA A 112 -9.47 -12.28 -5.34
N ALA A 113 -9.88 -11.27 -4.54
CA ALA A 113 -10.54 -11.48 -3.25
C ALA A 113 -11.86 -12.22 -3.40
N LEU A 114 -12.70 -11.82 -4.34
CA LEU A 114 -13.98 -12.50 -4.62
C LEU A 114 -13.77 -13.94 -5.09
N ALA A 115 -12.80 -14.17 -5.98
CA ALA A 115 -12.46 -15.51 -6.44
C ALA A 115 -11.95 -16.42 -5.30
N ALA A 116 -11.25 -15.88 -4.31
CA ALA A 116 -10.84 -16.61 -3.12
C ALA A 116 -12.04 -16.99 -2.24
N LEU A 117 -12.96 -16.06 -2.00
CA LEU A 117 -14.21 -16.31 -1.26
C LEU A 117 -15.06 -17.42 -1.92
N LEU A 118 -15.23 -17.34 -3.24
CA LEU A 118 -16.05 -18.32 -3.99
C LEU A 118 -15.44 -19.73 -3.99
N ARG A 119 -14.12 -19.86 -3.80
CA ARG A 119 -13.44 -21.15 -3.67
C ARG A 119 -13.49 -21.70 -2.25
N GLY A 120 -14.10 -21.01 -1.30
CA GLY A 120 -14.17 -21.44 0.10
C GLY A 120 -12.81 -21.32 0.83
N ALA A 121 -11.85 -20.58 0.28
CA ALA A 121 -10.65 -20.25 1.02
C ALA A 121 -11.02 -19.31 2.18
N PRO A 122 -10.46 -19.50 3.38
CA PRO A 122 -10.69 -18.54 4.46
C PRO A 122 -10.20 -17.17 3.98
N ALA A 123 -11.11 -16.20 4.05
CA ALA A 123 -10.81 -14.79 3.77
C ALA A 123 -9.85 -14.27 4.83
#